data_baaa67364c0c305a6655f523702c73fb
#
_entry.id   baaa67364c0c305a6655f523702c73fb
#
_cell.length_a   1.000
_cell.length_b   1.000
_cell.length_c   1.000
_cell.angle_alpha   90.00
_cell.angle_beta   90.00
_cell.angle_gamma   90.00
#
_symmetry.space_group_name_H-M   'P 1'
#
loop_
_entity.id
_entity.type
_entity.pdbx_description
1 polymer ?
#
loop_
_entity_poly.entity_id
_entity_poly.type
_entity_poly.pdbx_seq_one_letter_code
_entity_poly.pdbx_strand_id
1 'polypeptide(L)'
;GIRDGGGAGMLMMAPPIFEAVESVIAQYDSDINDTYTTDEMCDEMSLIGNPNESIRRRIIFMGPTGQPFTQEKARELARYDQVVLICGHYEGVDYRVEKHLVDETISIGDYVLTGGELPAMVVTDAVARMIPGVLGAASGAQEDSFYESLLECPQYTKPPEFRGWAVPDILRSGHHKNIATWRQKEALKRTRLLRPDLLERPLTKEEVKLLKEIIAEESRL
;
A
#
# COMPACT_ATOMS: atom_id res chain seq x y z
N GLY A 1 27.05 16.53 2.11
CA GLY A 1 27.77 17.73 1.68
C GLY A 1 27.27 18.97 2.42
N ILE A 2 28.06 20.02 2.43
CA ILE A 2 27.65 21.34 2.95
C ILE A 2 26.63 21.92 1.97
N ARG A 3 25.58 22.57 2.49
CA ARG A 3 24.51 23.16 1.69
C ARG A 3 25.00 24.40 0.94
N ASP A 4 24.85 24.46 -0.37
CA ASP A 4 25.12 25.67 -1.15
C ASP A 4 24.07 26.76 -0.82
N GLY A 5 24.53 28.01 -0.73
CA GLY A 5 23.70 29.15 -0.35
C GLY A 5 23.62 29.42 1.15
N GLY A 6 24.38 28.67 1.97
CA GLY A 6 24.46 28.82 3.43
C GLY A 6 23.30 28.15 4.17
N GLY A 7 23.43 28.00 5.47
CA GLY A 7 22.48 27.34 6.38
C GLY A 7 23.17 26.27 7.21
N ALA A 8 22.59 26.00 8.38
CA ALA A 8 23.05 24.91 9.23
C ALA A 8 22.54 23.57 8.67
N GLY A 9 23.39 22.54 8.66
CA GLY A 9 23.04 21.19 8.30
C GLY A 9 23.75 20.65 7.05
N MET A 10 23.57 19.34 6.82
CA MET A 10 24.14 18.61 5.69
C MET A 10 23.05 18.15 4.74
N LEU A 11 23.36 18.13 3.44
CA LEU A 11 22.55 17.49 2.42
C LEU A 11 23.26 16.23 1.90
N MET A 12 22.51 15.23 1.54
CA MET A 12 23.03 14.10 0.78
C MET A 12 23.38 14.57 -0.64
N MET A 13 24.57 14.21 -1.09
CA MET A 13 25.11 14.66 -2.38
C MET A 13 24.49 13.86 -3.54
N ALA A 14 24.28 14.51 -4.69
CA ALA A 14 23.72 13.84 -5.87
C ALA A 14 24.62 12.71 -6.42
N PRO A 15 25.95 12.89 -6.64
CA PRO A 15 26.74 11.86 -7.31
C PRO A 15 26.68 10.48 -6.62
N PRO A 16 26.89 10.32 -5.29
CA PRO A 16 26.81 9.02 -4.65
C PRO A 16 25.42 8.36 -4.77
N ILE A 17 24.34 9.16 -4.80
CA ILE A 17 22.98 8.62 -4.93
C ILE A 17 22.75 8.11 -6.34
N PHE A 18 23.18 8.86 -7.37
CA PHE A 18 23.09 8.40 -8.76
C PHE A 18 23.87 7.11 -8.97
N GLU A 19 25.13 7.05 -8.52
CA GLU A 19 25.97 5.85 -8.63
C GLU A 19 25.35 4.65 -7.92
N ALA A 20 24.77 4.84 -6.71
CA ALA A 20 24.12 3.77 -5.97
C ALA A 20 22.87 3.24 -6.69
N VAL A 21 22.01 4.13 -7.20
CA VAL A 21 20.81 3.72 -7.92
C VAL A 21 21.16 3.03 -9.24
N GLU A 22 22.10 3.56 -10.00
CA GLU A 22 22.59 2.94 -11.23
C GLU A 22 23.19 1.55 -10.98
N SER A 23 23.93 1.37 -9.89
CA SER A 23 24.48 0.08 -9.49
C SER A 23 23.38 -0.93 -9.13
N VAL A 24 22.36 -0.53 -8.37
CA VAL A 24 21.20 -1.39 -8.03
C VAL A 24 20.42 -1.80 -9.27
N ILE A 25 20.26 -0.89 -10.22
CA ILE A 25 19.62 -1.15 -11.51
C ILE A 25 20.41 -2.18 -12.32
N ALA A 26 21.71 -1.94 -12.48
CA ALA A 26 22.58 -2.83 -13.25
C ALA A 26 22.67 -4.24 -12.65
N GLN A 27 22.69 -4.34 -11.32
CA GLN A 27 22.67 -5.63 -10.62
C GLN A 27 21.37 -6.42 -10.93
N TYR A 28 20.21 -5.76 -10.80
CA TYR A 28 18.92 -6.38 -11.10
C TYR A 28 18.82 -6.84 -12.55
N ASP A 29 19.27 -6.01 -13.50
CA ASP A 29 19.26 -6.33 -14.92
C ASP A 29 20.18 -7.53 -15.24
N SER A 30 21.32 -7.65 -14.55
CA SER A 30 22.20 -8.81 -14.65
C SER A 30 21.56 -10.06 -14.09
N ASP A 31 20.99 -9.99 -12.89
CA ASP A 31 20.36 -11.14 -12.21
C ASP A 31 19.19 -11.70 -13.04
N ILE A 32 18.38 -10.85 -13.64
CA ILE A 32 17.30 -11.24 -14.55
C ILE A 32 17.86 -11.97 -15.78
N ASN A 33 18.86 -11.40 -16.46
CA ASN A 33 19.46 -12.02 -17.63
C ASN A 33 20.08 -13.40 -17.33
N ASP A 34 20.76 -13.54 -16.20
CA ASP A 34 21.35 -14.80 -15.77
C ASP A 34 20.29 -15.86 -15.47
N THR A 35 19.13 -15.46 -14.91
CA THR A 35 18.00 -16.37 -14.64
C THR A 35 17.42 -16.95 -15.91
N TYR A 36 17.32 -16.16 -16.98
CA TYR A 36 16.77 -16.64 -18.27
C TYR A 36 17.75 -17.47 -19.11
N THR A 37 19.05 -17.44 -18.79
CA THR A 37 20.06 -18.22 -19.53
C THR A 37 20.24 -19.64 -18.95
N THR A 38 19.70 -19.96 -17.78
CA THR A 38 19.74 -21.31 -17.22
C THR A 38 18.55 -22.12 -17.75
N ASP A 39 18.86 -23.25 -18.43
CA ASP A 39 17.89 -24.16 -19.11
C ASP A 39 16.91 -24.91 -18.16
N GLU A 40 16.89 -24.60 -16.88
CA GLU A 40 15.97 -25.19 -15.91
C GLU A 40 14.72 -24.29 -15.74
N MET A 41 13.78 -24.44 -16.66
CA MET A 41 12.43 -23.85 -16.54
C MET A 41 11.67 -24.54 -15.42
N CYS A 42 11.68 -23.97 -14.22
CA CYS A 42 10.75 -24.30 -13.16
C CYS A 42 9.43 -23.56 -13.37
N ASP A 43 8.29 -24.22 -13.10
CA ASP A 43 6.93 -23.67 -13.20
C ASP A 43 6.68 -22.39 -12.35
N GLU A 44 7.62 -22.03 -11.47
CA GLU A 44 7.57 -20.81 -10.64
C GLU A 44 7.96 -19.51 -11.40
N MET A 45 8.51 -19.61 -12.61
CA MET A 45 8.96 -18.44 -13.40
C MET A 45 7.86 -17.59 -14.02
N SER A 46 6.60 -17.96 -13.86
CA SER A 46 5.47 -17.12 -14.33
C SER A 46 5.30 -15.78 -13.58
N LEU A 47 6.04 -15.60 -12.49
CA LEU A 47 6.04 -14.36 -11.70
C LEU A 47 7.11 -13.36 -12.15
N ILE A 48 8.11 -13.80 -12.93
CA ILE A 48 9.14 -12.94 -13.50
C ILE A 48 8.70 -12.60 -14.93
N GLY A 49 8.65 -11.33 -15.28
CA GLY A 49 8.16 -10.85 -16.57
C GLY A 49 8.81 -11.51 -17.79
N ASN A 50 8.19 -11.36 -18.94
CA ASN A 50 8.69 -11.91 -20.20
C ASN A 50 10.07 -11.28 -20.54
N PRO A 51 11.13 -12.06 -20.85
CA PRO A 51 12.46 -11.54 -21.18
C PRO A 51 12.49 -10.58 -22.39
N ASN A 52 11.44 -10.57 -23.20
CA ASN A 52 11.31 -9.67 -24.35
C ASN A 52 10.56 -8.35 -24.03
N GLU A 53 10.07 -8.18 -22.80
CA GLU A 53 9.46 -6.93 -22.37
C GLU A 53 10.46 -6.08 -21.63
N SER A 54 10.40 -4.75 -21.83
CA SER A 54 11.22 -3.80 -21.08
C SER A 54 10.84 -3.86 -19.60
N ILE A 55 11.84 -4.00 -18.71
CA ILE A 55 11.66 -4.00 -17.27
C ILE A 55 10.92 -2.73 -16.83
N ARG A 56 9.76 -2.91 -16.21
CA ARG A 56 8.97 -1.81 -15.65
C ARG A 56 9.57 -1.45 -14.29
N ARG A 57 10.25 -0.33 -14.24
CA ARG A 57 10.95 0.14 -13.04
C ARG A 57 10.34 1.43 -12.53
N ARG A 58 10.40 1.62 -11.22
CA ARG A 58 9.98 2.86 -10.57
C ARG A 58 11.00 3.27 -9.52
N ILE A 59 11.54 4.48 -9.63
CA ILE A 59 12.48 5.08 -8.69
C ILE A 59 11.73 6.11 -7.85
N ILE A 60 11.66 5.89 -6.55
CA ILE A 60 10.84 6.67 -5.64
C ILE A 60 11.71 7.28 -4.55
N PHE A 61 11.56 8.57 -4.33
CA PHE A 61 12.12 9.25 -3.16
C PHE A 61 11.11 9.29 -2.02
N MET A 62 11.54 8.89 -0.82
CA MET A 62 10.71 8.97 0.38
C MET A 62 10.88 10.34 1.03
N GLY A 63 9.86 11.19 0.93
CA GLY A 63 9.96 12.55 1.43
C GLY A 63 8.62 13.20 1.74
N PRO A 64 8.58 14.16 2.69
CA PRO A 64 7.34 14.81 3.13
C PRO A 64 6.70 15.70 2.05
N THR A 65 7.43 16.06 1.01
CA THR A 65 6.94 16.85 -0.13
C THR A 65 6.19 16.03 -1.18
N GLY A 66 6.20 14.68 -1.02
CA GLY A 66 5.62 13.75 -1.98
C GLY A 66 4.09 13.66 -1.91
N GLN A 67 3.54 12.95 -2.90
CA GLN A 67 2.12 12.61 -2.89
C GLN A 67 1.82 11.63 -1.74
N PRO A 68 0.66 11.75 -1.08
CA PRO A 68 0.26 10.83 -0.03
C PRO A 68 0.19 9.39 -0.52
N PHE A 69 0.83 8.48 0.22
CA PHE A 69 0.77 7.05 -0.05
C PHE A 69 -0.62 6.49 0.29
N THR A 70 -1.20 5.73 -0.62
CA THR A 70 -2.53 5.13 -0.48
C THR A 70 -2.50 3.66 -0.87
N GLN A 71 -3.57 2.92 -0.52
CA GLN A 71 -3.74 1.53 -0.95
C GLN A 71 -3.78 1.38 -2.48
N GLU A 72 -4.32 2.37 -3.18
CA GLU A 72 -4.32 2.41 -4.64
C GLU A 72 -2.90 2.51 -5.20
N LYS A 73 -2.06 3.39 -4.60
CA LYS A 73 -0.64 3.51 -4.95
C LYS A 73 0.11 2.20 -4.66
N ALA A 74 -0.19 1.51 -3.56
CA ALA A 74 0.42 0.21 -3.27
C ALA A 74 0.08 -0.83 -4.36
N ARG A 75 -1.17 -0.87 -4.83
CA ARG A 75 -1.58 -1.75 -5.96
C ARG A 75 -0.92 -1.36 -7.28
N GLU A 76 -0.73 -0.07 -7.52
CA GLU A 76 0.00 0.41 -8.70
C GLU A 76 1.45 -0.07 -8.66
N LEU A 77 2.14 0.17 -7.54
CA LEU A 77 3.55 -0.18 -7.36
C LEU A 77 3.80 -1.69 -7.43
N ALA A 78 2.86 -2.51 -6.96
CA ALA A 78 2.96 -3.98 -7.07
C ALA A 78 2.95 -4.52 -8.51
N ARG A 79 2.70 -3.66 -9.51
CA ARG A 79 2.74 -4.04 -10.94
C ARG A 79 4.11 -3.80 -11.57
N TYR A 80 5.03 -3.14 -10.88
CA TYR A 80 6.39 -2.92 -11.35
C TYR A 80 7.26 -4.14 -11.08
N ASP A 81 8.19 -4.40 -11.98
CA ASP A 81 9.13 -5.51 -11.86
C ASP A 81 10.25 -5.16 -10.86
N GLN A 82 10.60 -3.87 -10.78
CA GLN A 82 11.54 -3.33 -9.79
C GLN A 82 11.06 -2.00 -9.25
N VAL A 83 11.03 -1.85 -7.92
CA VAL A 83 10.82 -0.57 -7.23
C VAL A 83 12.07 -0.23 -6.42
N VAL A 84 12.67 0.91 -6.71
CA VAL A 84 13.84 1.43 -6.00
C VAL A 84 13.39 2.55 -5.07
N LEU A 85 13.62 2.39 -3.76
CA LEU A 85 13.26 3.37 -2.74
C LEU A 85 14.50 4.12 -2.27
N ILE A 86 14.54 5.43 -2.49
CA ILE A 86 15.62 6.31 -2.00
C ILE A 86 15.21 6.87 -0.65
N CYS A 87 15.99 6.55 0.39
CA CYS A 87 15.81 7.04 1.74
C CYS A 87 16.71 8.25 1.98
N GLY A 88 16.10 9.42 2.16
CA GLY A 88 16.82 10.64 2.55
C GLY A 88 17.20 10.63 4.02
N HIS A 89 18.24 11.38 4.34
CA HIS A 89 18.73 11.62 5.69
C HIS A 89 19.17 13.08 5.87
N TYR A 90 19.48 13.49 7.11
CA TYR A 90 19.89 14.86 7.44
C TYR A 90 18.81 15.89 7.08
N GLU A 91 19.21 17.01 6.44
CA GLU A 91 18.31 18.08 5.98
C GLU A 91 17.64 17.76 4.62
N GLY A 92 17.91 16.57 4.03
CA GLY A 92 17.37 16.12 2.75
C GLY A 92 18.44 15.73 1.74
N VAL A 93 18.04 15.64 0.50
CA VAL A 93 18.90 15.30 -0.64
C VAL A 93 19.06 16.49 -1.58
N ASP A 94 20.15 16.49 -2.35
CA ASP A 94 20.35 17.46 -3.44
C ASP A 94 19.17 17.38 -4.42
N TYR A 95 18.58 18.52 -4.73
CA TYR A 95 17.36 18.59 -5.56
C TYR A 95 17.55 18.00 -6.97
N ARG A 96 18.77 17.89 -7.46
CA ARG A 96 19.06 17.23 -8.74
C ARG A 96 18.70 15.75 -8.73
N VAL A 97 18.71 15.10 -7.58
CA VAL A 97 18.24 13.72 -7.39
C VAL A 97 16.74 13.64 -7.68
N GLU A 98 15.93 14.49 -7.02
CA GLU A 98 14.49 14.50 -7.25
C GLU A 98 14.14 14.88 -8.70
N LYS A 99 14.87 15.85 -9.28
CA LYS A 99 14.55 16.38 -10.60
C LYS A 99 14.95 15.47 -11.76
N HIS A 100 16.03 14.70 -11.63
CA HIS A 100 16.66 14.01 -12.77
C HIS A 100 16.79 12.49 -12.59
N LEU A 101 16.59 11.95 -11.41
CA LEU A 101 16.72 10.52 -11.12
C LEU A 101 15.41 9.89 -10.69
N VAL A 102 14.61 10.61 -9.92
CA VAL A 102 13.39 10.12 -9.28
C VAL A 102 12.18 10.24 -10.20
N ASP A 103 11.39 9.20 -10.31
CA ASP A 103 10.12 9.23 -11.04
C ASP A 103 9.02 9.92 -10.26
N GLU A 104 9.01 9.71 -8.94
CA GLU A 104 8.04 10.33 -8.03
C GLU A 104 8.55 10.38 -6.59
N THR A 105 8.02 11.34 -5.82
CA THR A 105 8.21 11.43 -4.36
C THR A 105 6.94 11.00 -3.66
N ILE A 106 7.07 10.15 -2.63
CA ILE A 106 5.95 9.63 -1.84
C ILE A 106 6.11 10.05 -0.38
N SER A 107 5.01 10.54 0.21
CA SER A 107 4.87 10.85 1.63
C SER A 107 3.94 9.83 2.30
N ILE A 108 4.26 9.41 3.52
CA ILE A 108 3.38 8.56 4.34
C ILE A 108 2.49 9.36 5.31
N GLY A 109 2.55 10.68 5.28
CA GLY A 109 1.72 11.57 6.11
C GLY A 109 2.35 12.93 6.34
N ASP A 110 1.57 13.84 6.90
CA ASP A 110 1.94 15.24 7.16
C ASP A 110 2.76 15.38 8.46
N TYR A 111 3.90 14.70 8.53
CA TYR A 111 4.85 14.75 9.62
C TYR A 111 6.26 14.46 9.10
N VAL A 112 7.27 14.85 9.89
CA VAL A 112 8.67 14.68 9.53
C VAL A 112 9.29 13.59 10.41
N LEU A 113 10.05 12.67 9.78
CA LEU A 113 10.84 11.63 10.43
C LEU A 113 12.33 11.93 10.28
N THR A 114 13.16 11.23 11.04
CA THR A 114 14.62 11.42 11.03
C THR A 114 15.25 10.97 9.69
N GLY A 115 14.63 10.00 9.00
CA GLY A 115 15.11 9.46 7.73
C GLY A 115 14.01 8.77 6.95
N GLY A 116 14.31 8.38 5.71
CA GLY A 116 13.39 7.74 4.78
C GLY A 116 13.21 6.23 4.98
N GLU A 117 13.95 5.59 5.88
CA GLU A 117 13.96 4.15 6.06
C GLU A 117 12.63 3.61 6.58
N LEU A 118 12.04 4.23 7.60
CA LEU A 118 10.73 3.84 8.12
C LEU A 118 9.62 4.01 7.10
N PRO A 119 9.50 5.15 6.39
CA PRO A 119 8.58 5.29 5.27
C PRO A 119 8.78 4.23 4.19
N ALA A 120 10.02 3.91 3.82
CA ALA A 120 10.32 2.87 2.84
C ALA A 120 9.83 1.49 3.31
N MET A 121 10.01 1.15 4.58
CA MET A 121 9.50 -0.09 5.17
C MET A 121 7.96 -0.14 5.11
N VAL A 122 7.26 0.96 5.42
CA VAL A 122 5.79 1.05 5.32
C VAL A 122 5.33 0.81 3.88
N VAL A 123 5.96 1.47 2.92
CA VAL A 123 5.64 1.28 1.49
C VAL A 123 5.92 -0.16 1.05
N THR A 124 7.07 -0.72 1.43
CA THR A 124 7.46 -2.09 1.08
C THR A 124 6.45 -3.11 1.61
N ASP A 125 6.06 -3.02 2.89
CA ASP A 125 5.08 -3.93 3.49
C ASP A 125 3.73 -3.85 2.76
N ALA A 126 3.21 -2.62 2.56
CA ALA A 126 1.94 -2.42 1.89
C ALA A 126 1.93 -2.91 0.42
N VAL A 127 3.03 -2.71 -0.31
CA VAL A 127 3.19 -3.19 -1.69
C VAL A 127 3.32 -4.71 -1.74
N ALA A 128 4.14 -5.31 -0.86
CA ALA A 128 4.35 -6.75 -0.79
C ALA A 128 3.04 -7.51 -0.56
N ARG A 129 2.16 -6.99 0.29
CA ARG A 129 0.82 -7.56 0.54
C ARG A 129 -0.08 -7.61 -0.70
N MET A 130 0.20 -6.81 -1.73
CA MET A 130 -0.54 -6.80 -3.01
C MET A 130 -0.01 -7.83 -4.00
N ILE A 131 1.16 -8.42 -3.75
CA ILE A 131 1.76 -9.44 -4.61
C ILE A 131 1.12 -10.79 -4.32
N PRO A 132 0.62 -11.52 -5.35
CA PRO A 132 0.05 -12.85 -5.17
C PRO A 132 1.03 -13.79 -4.46
N GLY A 133 0.54 -14.58 -3.52
CA GLY A 133 1.34 -15.58 -2.79
C GLY A 133 2.12 -15.06 -1.58
N VAL A 134 2.25 -13.76 -1.39
CA VAL A 134 2.94 -13.19 -0.21
C VAL A 134 2.11 -13.39 1.07
N LEU A 135 0.78 -13.24 0.97
CA LEU A 135 -0.13 -13.56 2.08
C LEU A 135 -0.57 -15.02 1.98
N GLY A 136 -0.57 -15.74 3.10
CA GLY A 136 -0.92 -17.17 3.16
C GLY A 136 -2.38 -17.49 2.79
N ALA A 137 -3.28 -16.53 2.79
CA ALA A 137 -4.64 -16.66 2.31
C ALA A 137 -4.86 -15.72 1.11
N ALA A 138 -5.26 -16.26 -0.04
CA ALA A 138 -5.51 -15.48 -1.26
C ALA A 138 -6.60 -14.39 -1.07
N SER A 139 -7.49 -14.54 -0.08
CA SER A 139 -8.53 -13.56 0.25
C SER A 139 -8.12 -12.55 1.34
N GLY A 140 -6.96 -12.72 1.99
CA GLY A 140 -6.60 -11.90 3.15
C GLY A 140 -6.54 -10.41 2.88
N ALA A 141 -5.93 -10.01 1.77
CA ALA A 141 -5.85 -8.61 1.37
C ALA A 141 -7.20 -8.02 0.91
N GLN A 142 -8.10 -8.86 0.40
CA GLN A 142 -9.40 -8.40 -0.15
C GLN A 142 -10.38 -7.97 0.94
N GLU A 143 -10.26 -8.54 2.14
CA GLU A 143 -11.11 -8.22 3.29
C GLU A 143 -10.55 -7.03 4.11
N ASP A 144 -9.35 -6.56 3.80
CA ASP A 144 -8.71 -5.45 4.52
C ASP A 144 -9.36 -4.08 4.18
N SER A 145 -9.23 -3.14 5.11
CA SER A 145 -9.62 -1.74 4.91
C SER A 145 -8.95 -1.15 3.67
N PHE A 146 -9.68 -0.31 2.94
CA PHE A 146 -9.24 0.38 1.73
C PHE A 146 -9.02 -0.52 0.49
N TYR A 147 -9.17 -1.83 0.58
CA TYR A 147 -9.06 -2.68 -0.61
C TYR A 147 -10.20 -2.38 -1.62
N GLU A 148 -11.44 -2.29 -1.15
CA GLU A 148 -12.63 -1.87 -1.93
C GLU A 148 -13.11 -0.46 -1.56
N SER A 149 -12.20 0.41 -1.10
CA SER A 149 -12.51 1.79 -0.68
C SER A 149 -13.47 1.90 0.50
N LEU A 150 -13.57 0.87 1.34
CA LEU A 150 -14.30 0.90 2.61
C LEU A 150 -13.36 0.57 3.76
N LEU A 151 -13.76 0.92 4.98
CA LEU A 151 -13.16 0.35 6.18
C LEU A 151 -13.69 -1.07 6.40
N GLU A 152 -12.87 -1.95 6.94
CA GLU A 152 -13.28 -3.30 7.31
C GLU A 152 -14.40 -3.30 8.33
N CYS A 153 -15.23 -4.34 8.31
CA CYS A 153 -16.25 -4.56 9.31
C CYS A 153 -15.63 -4.96 10.67
N PRO A 154 -16.35 -4.79 11.79
CA PRO A 154 -15.89 -5.28 13.09
C PRO A 154 -15.62 -6.77 13.07
N GLN A 155 -14.46 -7.17 13.58
CA GLN A 155 -14.05 -8.56 13.70
C GLN A 155 -14.27 -9.05 15.13
N TYR A 156 -14.66 -10.33 15.29
CA TYR A 156 -14.90 -10.95 16.57
C TYR A 156 -14.19 -12.30 16.67
N THR A 157 -13.79 -12.67 17.88
CA THR A 157 -13.18 -13.95 18.19
C THR A 157 -13.82 -14.57 19.45
N LYS A 158 -13.33 -15.73 19.87
CA LYS A 158 -13.76 -16.38 21.13
C LYS A 158 -13.28 -15.59 22.35
N PRO A 159 -13.99 -15.65 23.49
CA PRO A 159 -15.27 -16.37 23.73
C PRO A 159 -16.48 -15.66 23.11
N PRO A 160 -17.65 -16.34 22.99
CA PRO A 160 -18.87 -15.75 22.41
C PRO A 160 -19.42 -14.55 23.20
N GLU A 161 -19.08 -14.45 24.47
CA GLU A 161 -19.37 -13.30 25.32
C GLU A 161 -18.18 -13.00 26.22
N PHE A 162 -17.86 -11.73 26.37
CA PHE A 162 -16.80 -11.23 27.24
C PHE A 162 -17.30 -10.00 28.01
N ARG A 163 -17.36 -10.06 29.32
CA ARG A 163 -17.81 -8.98 30.23
C ARG A 163 -19.19 -8.41 29.89
N GLY A 164 -20.12 -9.26 29.45
CA GLY A 164 -21.48 -8.86 29.05
C GLY A 164 -21.55 -8.35 27.58
N TRP A 165 -20.46 -8.33 26.85
CA TRP A 165 -20.42 -7.97 25.41
C TRP A 165 -20.46 -9.25 24.59
N ALA A 166 -21.54 -9.45 23.86
CA ALA A 166 -21.75 -10.64 23.05
C ALA A 166 -21.29 -10.44 21.60
N VAL A 167 -20.78 -11.51 20.98
CA VAL A 167 -20.61 -11.60 19.54
C VAL A 167 -21.99 -11.58 18.88
N PRO A 168 -22.22 -10.78 17.81
CA PRO A 168 -23.50 -10.77 17.10
C PRO A 168 -23.93 -12.16 16.64
N ASP A 169 -25.18 -12.54 16.94
CA ASP A 169 -25.70 -13.90 16.68
C ASP A 169 -25.64 -14.27 15.19
N ILE A 170 -25.77 -13.29 14.30
CA ILE A 170 -25.67 -13.49 12.85
C ILE A 170 -24.34 -14.13 12.46
N LEU A 171 -23.23 -13.75 13.12
CA LEU A 171 -21.89 -14.30 12.84
C LEU A 171 -21.76 -15.77 13.27
N ARG A 172 -22.64 -16.23 14.15
CA ARG A 172 -22.69 -17.59 14.70
C ARG A 172 -23.71 -18.48 13.99
N SER A 173 -24.55 -17.89 13.12
CA SER A 173 -25.68 -18.57 12.48
C SER A 173 -25.30 -19.60 11.41
N GLY A 174 -24.07 -19.55 10.87
CA GLY A 174 -23.65 -20.38 9.73
C GLY A 174 -24.24 -19.96 8.38
N HIS A 175 -25.10 -18.94 8.32
CA HIS A 175 -25.72 -18.46 7.08
C HIS A 175 -24.79 -17.49 6.34
N HIS A 176 -23.89 -18.03 5.51
CA HIS A 176 -22.84 -17.25 4.84
C HIS A 176 -23.34 -16.00 4.09
N LYS A 177 -24.49 -16.11 3.39
CA LYS A 177 -25.06 -14.95 2.67
C LYS A 177 -25.47 -13.83 3.62
N ASN A 178 -26.12 -14.16 4.72
CA ASN A 178 -26.55 -13.17 5.72
C ASN A 178 -25.36 -12.57 6.45
N ILE A 179 -24.33 -13.37 6.72
CA ILE A 179 -23.06 -12.92 7.31
C ILE A 179 -22.37 -11.91 6.35
N ALA A 180 -22.29 -12.22 5.05
CA ALA A 180 -21.71 -11.32 4.07
C ALA A 180 -22.45 -9.97 3.99
N THR A 181 -23.78 -10.00 3.95
CA THR A 181 -24.60 -8.78 3.96
C THR A 181 -24.41 -7.97 5.25
N TRP A 182 -24.34 -8.63 6.41
CA TRP A 182 -24.07 -7.99 7.68
C TRP A 182 -22.68 -7.32 7.70
N ARG A 183 -21.64 -8.03 7.24
CA ARG A 183 -20.28 -7.48 7.14
C ARG A 183 -20.24 -6.22 6.28
N GLN A 184 -20.86 -6.26 5.11
CA GLN A 184 -20.93 -5.11 4.21
C GLN A 184 -21.67 -3.93 4.84
N LYS A 185 -22.78 -4.19 5.53
CA LYS A 185 -23.55 -3.16 6.24
C LYS A 185 -22.75 -2.52 7.37
N GLU A 186 -22.04 -3.32 8.17
CA GLU A 186 -21.20 -2.79 9.24
C GLU A 186 -19.97 -2.04 8.72
N ALA A 187 -19.37 -2.49 7.62
CA ALA A 187 -18.30 -1.77 6.93
C ALA A 187 -18.78 -0.38 6.46
N LEU A 188 -19.96 -0.30 5.84
CA LEU A 188 -20.57 0.97 5.41
C LEU A 188 -20.90 1.88 6.60
N LYS A 189 -21.47 1.36 7.70
CA LYS A 189 -21.72 2.15 8.92
C LYS A 189 -20.42 2.74 9.45
N ARG A 190 -19.39 1.92 9.58
CA ARG A 190 -18.09 2.33 10.10
C ARG A 190 -17.42 3.36 9.21
N THR A 191 -17.46 3.16 7.89
CA THR A 191 -16.91 4.08 6.91
C THR A 191 -17.62 5.42 6.96
N ARG A 192 -18.95 5.42 6.98
CA ARG A 192 -19.76 6.64 7.08
C ARG A 192 -19.46 7.44 8.34
N LEU A 193 -19.23 6.77 9.47
CA LEU A 193 -18.94 7.42 10.74
C LEU A 193 -17.52 7.96 10.84
N LEU A 194 -16.52 7.18 10.40
CA LEU A 194 -15.11 7.46 10.65
C LEU A 194 -14.37 8.06 9.46
N ARG A 195 -14.79 7.71 8.24
CA ARG A 195 -14.15 8.13 6.99
C ARG A 195 -15.21 8.39 5.91
N PRO A 196 -16.09 9.38 6.12
CA PRO A 196 -17.15 9.71 5.16
C PRO A 196 -16.60 10.11 3.78
N ASP A 197 -15.39 10.63 3.71
CA ASP A 197 -14.66 10.94 2.48
C ASP A 197 -14.53 9.74 1.52
N LEU A 198 -14.43 8.52 2.04
CA LEU A 198 -14.35 7.29 1.23
C LEU A 198 -15.68 6.95 0.52
N LEU A 199 -16.77 7.59 0.89
CA LEU A 199 -18.07 7.44 0.24
C LEU A 199 -18.35 8.52 -0.83
N GLU A 200 -17.46 9.47 -1.05
CA GLU A 200 -17.55 10.51 -2.09
C GLU A 200 -17.22 10.00 -3.50
N ARG A 201 -17.44 8.72 -3.75
CA ARG A 201 -17.29 8.01 -5.03
C ARG A 201 -18.63 7.50 -5.54
N PRO A 202 -18.72 7.07 -6.80
CA PRO A 202 -19.89 6.33 -7.26
C PRO A 202 -20.13 5.08 -6.41
N LEU A 203 -21.31 5.00 -5.79
CA LEU A 203 -21.71 3.87 -4.97
C LEU A 203 -22.44 2.84 -5.82
N THR A 204 -22.26 1.56 -5.49
CA THR A 204 -23.02 0.49 -6.10
C THR A 204 -24.50 0.53 -5.68
N LYS A 205 -25.37 -0.11 -6.44
CA LYS A 205 -26.81 -0.18 -6.10
C LYS A 205 -27.05 -0.83 -4.74
N GLU A 206 -26.23 -1.80 -4.37
CA GLU A 206 -26.29 -2.50 -3.08
C GLU A 206 -25.83 -1.59 -1.94
N GLU A 207 -24.75 -0.87 -2.10
CA GLU A 207 -24.27 0.12 -1.12
C GLU A 207 -25.32 1.21 -0.87
N VAL A 208 -25.93 1.74 -1.92
CA VAL A 208 -27.01 2.74 -1.80
C VAL A 208 -28.20 2.19 -1.02
N LYS A 209 -28.60 0.92 -1.29
CA LYS A 209 -29.68 0.27 -0.56
C LYS A 209 -29.35 0.12 0.94
N LEU A 210 -28.17 -0.42 1.25
CA LEU A 210 -27.72 -0.63 2.61
C LEU A 210 -27.58 0.69 3.38
N LEU A 211 -27.08 1.74 2.76
CA LEU A 211 -26.98 3.06 3.38
C LEU A 211 -28.36 3.65 3.72
N LYS A 212 -29.37 3.48 2.87
CA LYS A 212 -30.74 3.87 3.18
C LYS A 212 -31.31 3.11 4.39
N GLU A 213 -31.05 1.81 4.48
CA GLU A 213 -31.43 0.99 5.64
C GLU A 213 -30.75 1.46 6.92
N ILE A 214 -29.43 1.75 6.86
CA ILE A 214 -28.64 2.26 7.99
C ILE A 214 -29.23 3.58 8.49
N ILE A 215 -29.48 4.55 7.60
CA ILE A 215 -30.04 5.85 7.95
C ILE A 215 -31.44 5.71 8.57
N ALA A 216 -32.26 4.82 8.03
CA ALA A 216 -33.59 4.58 8.57
C ALA A 216 -33.59 3.92 9.97
N GLU A 217 -32.61 3.06 10.25
CA GLU A 217 -32.41 2.46 11.56
C GLU A 217 -31.94 3.49 12.59
N GLU A 218 -30.95 4.32 12.23
CA GLU A 218 -30.43 5.38 13.11
C GLU A 218 -31.49 6.45 13.45
N SER A 219 -32.41 6.72 12.52
CA SER A 219 -33.50 7.69 12.74
C SER A 219 -34.60 7.20 13.68
N ARG A 220 -34.57 5.92 14.08
CA ARG A 220 -35.54 5.27 14.99
C ARG A 220 -35.03 5.12 16.43
N LEU A 221 -33.73 5.41 16.64
CA LEU A 221 -33.06 5.41 17.95
C LEU A 221 -33.03 6.80 18.56
#